data_3501cb906daa1b7bf6a8da12b014d661
#
_entry.id   3501cb906daa1b7bf6a8da12b014d661
#
_cell.length_a   1.000
_cell.length_b   1.000
_cell.length_c   1.000
_cell.angle_alpha   90.00
_cell.angle_beta   90.00
_cell.angle_gamma   90.00
#
_symmetry.space_group_name_H-M   'P 1'
#
loop_
_entity.id
_entity.type
_entity.pdbx_description
1 polymer ?
#
loop_
_entity_poly.entity_id
_entity_poly.type
_entity_poly.pdbx_seq_one_letter_code
_entity_poly.pdbx_strand_id
1 'polypeptide(L)'
;MRSDSSESSGNKSFRTLSPELEFSEKLTFRDYLIATEEKANRPLPLWRLLIPLLIQTGIILAVPTQAMYTNFTGRDVILQTLAQDPNNFVQDFYLRLEYNISRVENLRELPGWDDLLRVNKGRNRRLLSGTNLYLILQEQQNLSNRGVPRAWKPVRVSSNLPQSLPRNQVALKGVYQDNAVIYGIETYYLPQEQRQQISNDILQSVQLTRKNRGRQIQPITVRVKVDPQGNAVPVSLWVRNGKTFPMDRNYRF
;
A
#
# COMPACT_ATOMS: atom_id res chain seq x y z
N MET A 1 39.82 -71.17 59.51
CA MET A 1 38.75 -70.76 60.41
C MET A 1 37.88 -69.70 59.62
N ARG A 2 36.71 -70.16 59.21
CA ARG A 2 35.42 -69.41 59.09
C ARG A 2 35.48 -68.05 58.41
N SER A 3 34.52 -67.65 57.55
CA SER A 3 33.20 -68.25 57.15
C SER A 3 32.73 -67.43 56.03
N ASP A 4 31.98 -68.07 55.20
CA ASP A 4 31.09 -67.63 54.15
C ASP A 4 30.30 -66.31 54.40
N SER A 5 30.07 -65.56 53.38
CA SER A 5 28.74 -65.02 53.09
C SER A 5 28.69 -64.60 51.63
N SER A 6 27.97 -65.36 50.89
CA SER A 6 27.41 -65.06 49.56
C SER A 6 26.39 -63.94 49.62
N GLU A 7 26.58 -62.89 48.86
CA GLU A 7 25.50 -61.97 48.53
C GLU A 7 25.19 -62.02 47.03
N SER A 8 24.03 -62.57 46.79
CA SER A 8 23.30 -62.66 45.54
C SER A 8 22.94 -61.26 45.05
N SER A 9 23.62 -60.79 44.01
CA SER A 9 23.22 -59.61 43.25
C SER A 9 22.05 -59.95 42.37
N GLY A 10 20.88 -59.58 42.81
CA GLY A 10 19.65 -59.66 42.01
C GLY A 10 19.66 -58.72 40.84
N ASN A 11 19.90 -59.28 39.68
CA ASN A 11 19.79 -58.61 38.39
C ASN A 11 18.32 -58.26 38.13
N LYS A 12 17.89 -57.01 38.44
CA LYS A 12 16.62 -56.48 38.00
C LYS A 12 16.70 -56.18 36.52
N SER A 13 16.35 -57.18 35.70
CA SER A 13 16.06 -56.95 34.29
C SER A 13 14.87 -55.98 34.14
N PHE A 14 15.12 -54.77 33.75
CA PHE A 14 14.10 -53.87 33.25
C PHE A 14 13.51 -54.51 31.98
N ARG A 15 12.37 -55.19 32.12
CA ARG A 15 11.57 -55.55 30.99
C ARG A 15 11.02 -54.24 30.39
N THR A 16 11.61 -53.81 29.27
CA THR A 16 10.98 -52.86 28.39
C THR A 16 9.74 -53.49 27.84
N LEU A 17 8.60 -53.12 28.40
CA LEU A 17 7.28 -53.46 27.88
C LEU A 17 7.12 -52.74 26.54
N SER A 18 6.97 -53.52 25.47
CA SER A 18 6.61 -52.99 24.18
C SER A 18 5.24 -52.35 24.26
N PRO A 19 4.98 -51.21 23.57
CA PRO A 19 3.69 -50.52 23.65
C PRO A 19 2.48 -51.39 23.25
N GLU A 20 2.68 -52.50 22.57
CA GLU A 20 1.64 -53.44 22.19
C GLU A 20 1.16 -54.34 23.37
N LEU A 21 1.97 -54.51 24.40
CA LEU A 21 1.60 -55.32 25.60
C LEU A 21 0.81 -54.48 26.64
N GLU A 22 0.95 -53.17 26.64
CA GLU A 22 0.12 -52.30 27.50
C GLU A 22 -1.35 -52.21 27.04
N PHE A 23 -1.66 -52.54 25.80
CA PHE A 23 -3.03 -52.54 25.29
C PHE A 23 -3.83 -53.80 25.67
N SER A 24 -3.23 -54.84 26.17
CA SER A 24 -3.93 -56.11 26.44
C SER A 24 -4.45 -56.28 27.90
N GLU A 25 -4.04 -55.44 28.84
CA GLU A 25 -4.62 -55.45 30.20
C GLU A 25 -5.72 -54.42 30.35
N LYS A 26 -6.95 -54.89 30.03
CA LYS A 26 -8.23 -54.42 30.60
C LYS A 26 -8.39 -52.92 30.85
N LEU A 27 -8.00 -52.09 29.87
CA LEU A 27 -8.53 -50.72 29.82
C LEU A 27 -9.99 -50.81 29.36
N THR A 28 -10.91 -50.70 30.29
CA THR A 28 -12.33 -50.59 29.97
C THR A 28 -12.55 -49.30 29.19
N PHE A 29 -13.46 -49.29 28.23
CA PHE A 29 -13.87 -48.11 27.46
C PHE A 29 -14.14 -46.88 28.38
N ARG A 30 -14.52 -47.14 29.61
CA ARG A 30 -14.71 -46.13 30.65
C ARG A 30 -13.40 -45.46 31.09
N ASP A 31 -12.30 -46.22 31.21
CA ASP A 31 -11.01 -45.70 31.60
C ASP A 31 -10.38 -44.87 30.47
N TYR A 32 -10.67 -45.24 29.20
CA TYR A 32 -10.29 -44.45 28.04
C TYR A 32 -11.07 -43.13 27.99
N LEU A 33 -12.35 -43.11 28.29
CA LEU A 33 -13.16 -41.89 28.38
C LEU A 33 -12.65 -40.96 29.48
N ILE A 34 -12.36 -41.50 30.69
CA ILE A 34 -11.84 -40.72 31.80
C ILE A 34 -10.47 -40.11 31.47
N ALA A 35 -9.59 -40.90 30.86
CA ALA A 35 -8.26 -40.42 30.44
C ALA A 35 -8.33 -39.35 29.31
N THR A 36 -9.35 -39.43 28.44
CA THR A 36 -9.58 -38.40 27.42
C THR A 36 -10.25 -37.16 28.01
N GLU A 37 -11.16 -37.29 28.97
CA GLU A 37 -11.74 -36.15 29.69
C GLU A 37 -10.70 -35.41 30.53
N GLU A 38 -9.81 -36.11 31.21
CA GLU A 38 -8.71 -35.50 31.97
C GLU A 38 -7.69 -34.75 31.06
N LYS A 39 -7.44 -35.26 29.85
CA LYS A 39 -6.63 -34.55 28.84
C LYS A 39 -7.37 -33.37 28.23
N ALA A 40 -8.68 -33.47 28.03
CA ALA A 40 -9.48 -32.40 27.48
C ALA A 40 -9.68 -31.24 28.46
N ASN A 41 -9.69 -31.52 29.77
CA ASN A 41 -9.90 -30.53 30.83
C ASN A 41 -8.63 -29.82 31.33
N ARG A 42 -7.46 -30.09 30.71
CA ARG A 42 -6.27 -29.31 31.01
C ARG A 42 -6.43 -27.90 30.43
N PRO A 43 -6.40 -26.86 31.27
CA PRO A 43 -6.49 -25.49 30.78
C PRO A 43 -5.39 -25.26 29.76
N LEU A 44 -5.77 -25.01 28.52
CA LEU A 44 -4.81 -24.68 27.47
C LEU A 44 -4.03 -23.46 27.94
N PRO A 45 -2.69 -23.46 27.91
CA PRO A 45 -1.91 -22.32 28.32
C PRO A 45 -2.29 -21.14 27.43
N LEU A 46 -2.93 -20.12 27.98
CA LEU A 46 -3.45 -18.95 27.28
C LEU A 46 -2.39 -18.31 26.36
N TRP A 47 -1.11 -18.45 26.69
CA TRP A 47 0.02 -18.01 25.88
C TRP A 47 0.05 -18.63 24.47
N ARG A 48 -0.39 -19.86 24.31
CA ARG A 48 -0.43 -20.52 22.98
C ARG A 48 -1.47 -19.91 22.07
N LEU A 49 -2.49 -19.27 22.60
CA LEU A 49 -3.50 -18.53 21.84
C LEU A 49 -3.14 -17.05 21.70
N LEU A 50 -2.52 -16.44 22.74
CA LEU A 50 -2.15 -15.03 22.74
C LEU A 50 -1.05 -14.71 21.74
N ILE A 51 -0.02 -15.56 21.62
CA ILE A 51 1.11 -15.30 20.70
C ILE A 51 0.64 -15.21 19.23
N PRO A 52 -0.06 -16.21 18.66
CA PRO A 52 -0.54 -16.11 17.28
C PRO A 52 -1.56 -14.98 17.11
N LEU A 53 -2.41 -14.71 18.10
CA LEU A 53 -3.35 -13.59 18.06
C LEU A 53 -2.62 -12.24 18.00
N LEU A 54 -1.59 -12.03 18.81
CA LEU A 54 -0.78 -10.80 18.79
C LEU A 54 -0.05 -10.62 17.47
N ILE A 55 0.52 -11.69 16.91
CA ILE A 55 1.19 -11.65 15.61
C ILE A 55 0.17 -11.27 14.52
N GLN A 56 -0.98 -11.92 14.52
CA GLN A 56 -2.03 -11.66 13.53
C GLN A 56 -2.58 -10.21 13.64
N THR A 57 -2.82 -9.75 14.87
CA THR A 57 -3.23 -8.36 15.12
C THR A 57 -2.15 -7.38 14.69
N GLY A 58 -0.89 -7.67 14.96
CA GLY A 58 0.25 -6.85 14.53
C GLY A 58 0.33 -6.71 13.01
N ILE A 59 0.14 -7.81 12.27
CA ILE A 59 0.12 -7.79 10.80
C ILE A 59 -1.06 -6.96 10.27
N ILE A 60 -2.25 -7.12 10.85
CA ILE A 60 -3.45 -6.37 10.43
C ILE A 60 -3.27 -4.86 10.67
N LEU A 61 -2.66 -4.47 11.80
CA LEU A 61 -2.43 -3.06 12.13
C LEU A 61 -1.27 -2.44 11.36
N ALA A 62 -0.33 -3.23 10.85
CA ALA A 62 0.84 -2.71 10.13
C ALA A 62 0.46 -1.97 8.82
N VAL A 63 -0.55 -2.45 8.10
CA VAL A 63 -0.96 -1.87 6.80
C VAL A 63 -1.55 -0.45 6.95
N PRO A 64 -2.55 -0.18 7.82
CA PRO A 64 -3.09 1.17 7.97
C PRO A 64 -2.11 2.15 8.61
N THR A 65 -1.13 1.67 9.38
CA THR A 65 -0.15 2.52 10.07
C THR A 65 0.69 3.33 9.08
N GLN A 66 1.08 2.76 7.95
CA GLN A 66 1.86 3.48 6.92
C GLN A 66 1.04 4.63 6.31
N ALA A 67 -0.21 4.40 5.96
CA ALA A 67 -1.08 5.44 5.41
C ALA A 67 -1.34 6.56 6.44
N MET A 68 -1.56 6.20 7.70
CA MET A 68 -1.70 7.16 8.80
C MET A 68 -0.42 7.98 8.98
N TYR A 69 0.74 7.34 9.02
CA TYR A 69 2.02 8.03 9.12
C TYR A 69 2.21 9.04 7.99
N THR A 70 1.99 8.62 6.73
CA THR A 70 2.08 9.51 5.56
C THR A 70 1.07 10.67 5.67
N ASN A 71 -0.12 10.43 6.19
CA ASN A 71 -1.12 11.48 6.35
C ASN A 71 -0.72 12.52 7.41
N PHE A 72 -0.03 12.11 8.49
CA PHE A 72 0.39 13.02 9.55
C PHE A 72 1.71 13.77 9.23
N THR A 73 2.67 13.07 8.64
CA THR A 73 4.02 13.61 8.40
C THR A 73 4.24 14.12 6.99
N GLY A 74 3.36 13.72 6.05
CA GLY A 74 3.48 14.03 4.62
C GLY A 74 3.26 15.50 4.31
N ARG A 75 3.95 15.97 3.25
CA ARG A 75 3.77 17.30 2.69
C ARG A 75 2.68 17.29 1.64
N ASP A 76 1.90 18.36 1.59
CA ASP A 76 0.87 18.55 0.57
C ASP A 76 1.49 18.79 -0.81
N VAL A 77 1.12 17.96 -1.76
CA VAL A 77 1.53 18.03 -3.17
C VAL A 77 0.28 18.04 -4.03
N ILE A 78 0.24 18.90 -5.03
CA ILE A 78 -0.87 18.96 -5.98
C ILE A 78 -0.42 18.28 -7.28
N LEU A 79 -1.18 17.28 -7.69
CA LEU A 79 -0.93 16.54 -8.93
C LEU A 79 -2.02 16.82 -9.95
N GLN A 80 -1.59 16.88 -11.22
CA GLN A 80 -2.51 17.05 -12.34
C GLN A 80 -2.92 15.69 -12.89
N THR A 81 -4.23 15.51 -13.07
CA THR A 81 -4.77 14.35 -13.78
C THR A 81 -4.84 14.61 -15.28
N LEU A 82 -4.81 13.53 -16.04
CA LEU A 82 -5.11 13.56 -17.47
C LEU A 82 -6.62 13.64 -17.68
N ALA A 83 -7.03 14.33 -18.73
CA ALA A 83 -8.41 14.29 -19.19
C ALA A 83 -8.63 12.94 -19.90
N GLN A 84 -9.16 11.97 -19.20
CA GLN A 84 -9.56 10.67 -19.74
C GLN A 84 -10.98 10.68 -20.31
N ASP A 85 -11.36 9.58 -20.94
CA ASP A 85 -12.72 9.38 -21.42
C ASP A 85 -13.69 9.27 -20.22
N PRO A 86 -14.75 10.08 -20.18
CA PRO A 86 -15.71 10.10 -19.06
C PRO A 86 -16.26 8.73 -18.68
N ASN A 87 -16.39 7.83 -19.66
CA ASN A 87 -16.97 6.50 -19.44
C ASN A 87 -16.05 5.55 -18.64
N ASN A 88 -14.76 5.88 -18.52
CA ASN A 88 -13.77 5.05 -17.82
C ASN A 88 -13.39 5.58 -16.44
N PHE A 89 -13.92 6.75 -16.04
CA PHE A 89 -13.54 7.37 -14.76
C PHE A 89 -14.18 6.73 -13.54
N VAL A 90 -15.46 6.43 -13.64
CA VAL A 90 -16.24 5.91 -12.50
C VAL A 90 -16.67 4.49 -12.80
N GLN A 91 -16.02 3.55 -12.15
CA GLN A 91 -16.48 2.17 -12.11
C GLN A 91 -17.16 1.98 -10.76
N ASP A 92 -18.25 1.25 -10.70
CA ASP A 92 -19.22 1.06 -9.63
C ASP A 92 -18.91 1.61 -8.22
N PHE A 93 -17.69 1.45 -7.70
CA PHE A 93 -17.31 1.84 -6.34
C PHE A 93 -16.05 2.69 -6.23
N TYR A 94 -15.33 2.89 -7.32
CA TYR A 94 -14.06 3.63 -7.31
C TYR A 94 -13.90 4.53 -8.54
N LEU A 95 -13.14 5.59 -8.33
CA LEU A 95 -12.68 6.50 -9.37
C LEU A 95 -11.24 6.13 -9.73
N ARG A 96 -10.96 5.84 -11.00
CA ARG A 96 -9.61 5.63 -11.50
C ARG A 96 -9.10 6.90 -12.16
N LEU A 97 -7.99 7.41 -11.66
CA LEU A 97 -7.34 8.61 -12.20
C LEU A 97 -5.99 8.27 -12.82
N GLU A 98 -5.72 8.78 -13.99
CA GLU A 98 -4.38 8.82 -14.55
C GLU A 98 -3.76 10.18 -14.31
N TYR A 99 -2.49 10.19 -13.94
CA TYR A 99 -1.74 11.41 -13.74
C TYR A 99 -0.86 11.72 -14.95
N ASN A 100 -0.64 13.01 -15.20
CA ASN A 100 0.30 13.44 -16.24
C ASN A 100 1.71 12.89 -16.00
N ILE A 101 2.09 12.73 -14.75
CA ILE A 101 3.36 12.17 -14.30
C ILE A 101 3.46 10.63 -14.42
N SER A 102 2.35 9.94 -14.71
CA SER A 102 2.36 8.48 -14.92
C SER A 102 2.84 8.10 -16.32
N ARG A 103 2.78 9.02 -17.29
CA ARG A 103 3.19 8.75 -18.66
C ARG A 103 4.70 8.80 -18.81
N VAL A 104 5.25 7.72 -19.29
CA VAL A 104 6.71 7.57 -19.50
C VAL A 104 7.25 8.60 -20.50
N GLU A 105 6.45 8.98 -21.50
CA GLU A 105 6.82 10.00 -22.49
C GLU A 105 7.21 11.33 -21.81
N ASN A 106 6.46 11.74 -20.80
CA ASN A 106 6.73 12.97 -20.04
C ASN A 106 7.95 12.85 -19.11
N LEU A 107 8.30 11.63 -18.71
CA LEU A 107 9.42 11.37 -17.81
C LEU A 107 10.75 11.21 -18.56
N ARG A 108 10.71 10.77 -19.81
CA ARG A 108 11.93 10.57 -20.66
C ARG A 108 12.70 11.84 -20.90
N GLU A 109 12.02 12.97 -20.93
CA GLU A 109 12.64 14.28 -21.16
C GLU A 109 13.27 14.86 -19.89
N LEU A 110 13.07 14.22 -18.73
CA LEU A 110 13.56 14.72 -17.46
C LEU A 110 15.01 14.28 -17.20
N PRO A 111 15.83 15.14 -16.58
CA PRO A 111 17.15 14.78 -16.08
C PRO A 111 17.11 13.54 -15.19
N GLY A 112 18.08 12.64 -15.33
CA GLY A 112 18.19 11.40 -14.57
C GLY A 112 17.48 10.20 -15.19
N TRP A 113 16.70 10.38 -16.24
CA TRP A 113 16.07 9.26 -16.95
C TRP A 113 17.09 8.31 -17.59
N ASP A 114 18.12 8.84 -18.22
CA ASP A 114 19.19 8.03 -18.84
C ASP A 114 20.00 7.26 -17.78
N ASP A 115 20.22 7.84 -16.62
CA ASP A 115 20.88 7.16 -15.50
C ASP A 115 20.01 6.00 -14.96
N LEU A 116 18.70 6.24 -14.84
CA LEU A 116 17.74 5.20 -14.47
C LEU A 116 17.76 4.03 -15.47
N LEU A 117 17.76 4.35 -16.78
CA LEU A 117 17.87 3.36 -17.83
C LEU A 117 19.19 2.60 -17.79
N ARG A 118 20.31 3.29 -17.51
CA ARG A 118 21.64 2.67 -17.44
C ARG A 118 21.73 1.61 -16.38
N VAL A 119 21.10 1.86 -15.22
CA VAL A 119 21.10 0.94 -14.09
C VAL A 119 20.10 -0.20 -14.26
N ASN A 120 18.92 0.07 -14.84
CA ASN A 120 17.78 -0.86 -14.84
C ASN A 120 17.30 -1.25 -16.25
N LYS A 121 18.18 -1.23 -17.24
CA LYS A 121 17.80 -1.55 -18.63
C LYS A 121 17.55 -3.04 -18.84
N GLY A 122 16.41 -3.36 -19.45
CA GLY A 122 16.15 -4.64 -20.05
C GLY A 122 16.76 -4.81 -21.45
N ARG A 123 16.51 -5.97 -22.10
CA ARG A 123 17.05 -6.35 -23.42
C ARG A 123 16.85 -5.29 -24.53
N ASN A 124 15.76 -4.53 -24.46
CA ASN A 124 15.37 -3.56 -25.51
C ASN A 124 15.58 -2.09 -25.13
N ARG A 125 16.54 -1.77 -24.27
CA ARG A 125 16.75 -0.41 -23.74
C ARG A 125 15.50 0.21 -23.08
N ARG A 126 14.56 -0.62 -22.65
CA ARG A 126 13.40 -0.22 -21.86
C ARG A 126 13.64 -0.54 -20.40
N LEU A 127 13.00 0.21 -19.51
CA LEU A 127 12.99 -0.13 -18.09
C LEU A 127 12.34 -1.51 -17.89
N LEU A 128 12.87 -2.25 -16.93
CA LEU A 128 12.23 -3.51 -16.50
C LEU A 128 10.96 -3.20 -15.71
N SER A 129 9.89 -3.94 -15.98
CA SER A 129 8.68 -3.85 -15.16
C SER A 129 8.99 -4.21 -13.70
N GLY A 130 8.43 -3.47 -12.76
CA GLY A 130 8.76 -3.57 -11.35
C GLY A 130 9.94 -2.69 -10.89
N THR A 131 10.56 -1.90 -11.80
CA THR A 131 11.61 -0.97 -11.41
C THR A 131 11.07 0.16 -10.54
N ASN A 132 11.63 0.31 -9.35
CA ASN A 132 11.36 1.46 -8.48
C ASN A 132 12.08 2.71 -8.99
N LEU A 133 11.40 3.84 -8.91
CA LEU A 133 11.97 5.14 -9.24
C LEU A 133 11.39 6.22 -8.30
N TYR A 134 12.09 7.34 -8.23
CA TYR A 134 11.65 8.54 -7.50
C TYR A 134 11.52 9.70 -8.47
N LEU A 135 10.33 10.28 -8.52
CA LEU A 135 10.06 11.48 -9.30
C LEU A 135 10.17 12.70 -8.38
N ILE A 136 11.10 13.60 -8.67
CA ILE A 136 11.26 14.84 -7.93
C ILE A 136 10.30 15.87 -8.50
N LEU A 137 9.38 16.31 -7.65
CA LEU A 137 8.38 17.33 -7.93
C LEU A 137 8.79 18.65 -7.30
N GLN A 138 8.58 19.75 -8.02
CA GLN A 138 8.83 21.09 -7.54
C GLN A 138 7.54 21.89 -7.45
N GLU A 139 7.36 22.55 -6.34
CA GLU A 139 6.25 23.45 -6.09
C GLU A 139 6.24 24.62 -7.08
N GLN A 140 5.08 24.90 -7.67
CA GLN A 140 4.87 26.09 -8.48
C GLN A 140 4.21 27.19 -7.65
N GLN A 141 4.76 28.38 -7.68
CA GLN A 141 4.16 29.52 -7.00
C GLN A 141 2.76 29.80 -7.56
N ASN A 142 1.77 29.84 -6.68
CA ASN A 142 0.43 30.25 -7.04
C ASN A 142 0.39 31.77 -7.22
N LEU A 143 0.19 32.21 -8.44
CA LEU A 143 0.02 33.63 -8.76
C LEU A 143 -1.36 34.18 -8.33
N SER A 144 -2.26 33.32 -7.89
CA SER A 144 -3.61 33.71 -7.47
C SER A 144 -4.04 32.85 -6.27
N ASN A 145 -4.49 33.48 -5.22
CA ASN A 145 -5.07 32.82 -4.04
C ASN A 145 -6.49 32.30 -4.26
N ARG A 146 -7.03 32.40 -5.48
CA ARG A 146 -8.38 31.98 -5.82
C ARG A 146 -8.35 30.91 -6.90
N GLY A 147 -9.08 29.82 -6.71
CA GLY A 147 -9.27 28.74 -7.68
C GLY A 147 -8.51 27.46 -7.39
N VAL A 148 -8.49 26.56 -8.39
CA VAL A 148 -7.78 25.27 -8.30
C VAL A 148 -6.29 25.50 -8.14
N PRO A 149 -5.64 24.90 -7.14
CA PRO A 149 -4.20 25.06 -6.94
C PRO A 149 -3.43 24.50 -8.13
N ARG A 150 -2.26 25.13 -8.42
CA ARG A 150 -1.40 24.66 -9.52
C ARG A 150 -0.75 23.33 -9.16
N ALA A 151 -0.74 22.42 -10.13
CA ALA A 151 -0.02 21.17 -9.99
C ALA A 151 1.50 21.40 -9.89
N TRP A 152 2.16 20.60 -9.10
CA TRP A 152 3.60 20.58 -8.99
C TRP A 152 4.23 20.09 -10.30
N LYS A 153 5.39 20.63 -10.64
CA LYS A 153 6.08 20.29 -11.88
C LYS A 153 7.13 19.20 -11.64
N PRO A 154 7.15 18.12 -12.45
CA PRO A 154 8.23 17.17 -12.41
C PRO A 154 9.53 17.81 -12.93
N VAL A 155 10.64 17.65 -12.21
CA VAL A 155 11.92 18.27 -12.53
C VAL A 155 13.06 17.29 -12.72
N ARG A 156 12.99 16.10 -12.13
CA ARG A 156 14.04 15.08 -12.24
C ARG A 156 13.50 13.69 -11.89
N VAL A 157 14.09 12.66 -12.46
CA VAL A 157 13.88 11.26 -12.09
C VAL A 157 15.16 10.72 -11.43
N SER A 158 15.01 9.83 -10.45
CA SER A 158 16.13 9.19 -9.76
C SER A 158 15.83 7.72 -9.49
N SER A 159 16.84 6.85 -9.52
CA SER A 159 16.72 5.44 -9.10
C SER A 159 16.70 5.29 -7.58
N ASN A 160 17.27 6.25 -6.86
CA ASN A 160 17.36 6.23 -5.39
C ASN A 160 16.67 7.45 -4.79
N LEU A 161 16.21 7.28 -3.54
CA LEU A 161 15.68 8.39 -2.75
C LEU A 161 16.79 9.42 -2.52
N PRO A 162 16.61 10.69 -2.90
CA PRO A 162 17.59 11.75 -2.63
C PRO A 162 17.76 11.98 -1.12
N GLN A 163 18.99 12.07 -0.64
CA GLN A 163 19.28 12.28 0.78
C GLN A 163 18.80 13.65 1.30
N SER A 164 18.85 14.67 0.45
CA SER A 164 18.30 15.99 0.78
C SER A 164 17.63 16.62 -0.44
N LEU A 165 16.53 17.29 -0.20
CA LEU A 165 15.78 18.06 -1.19
C LEU A 165 15.53 19.48 -0.67
N PRO A 166 15.52 20.49 -1.56
CA PRO A 166 15.06 21.83 -1.21
C PRO A 166 13.66 21.81 -0.62
N ARG A 167 13.33 22.78 0.22
CA ARG A 167 12.01 22.86 0.86
C ARG A 167 10.82 22.91 -0.09
N ASN A 168 11.03 23.37 -1.32
CA ASN A 168 10.02 23.44 -2.38
C ASN A 168 10.00 22.19 -3.28
N GLN A 169 10.71 21.13 -2.92
CA GLN A 169 10.75 19.88 -3.67
C GLN A 169 10.36 18.68 -2.80
N VAL A 170 9.79 17.66 -3.44
CA VAL A 170 9.40 16.38 -2.83
C VAL A 170 9.76 15.25 -3.79
N ALA A 171 10.22 14.13 -3.26
CA ALA A 171 10.40 12.89 -4.02
C ALA A 171 9.15 12.03 -3.90
N LEU A 172 8.54 11.67 -5.02
CA LEU A 172 7.41 10.76 -5.11
C LEU A 172 7.90 9.41 -5.61
N LYS A 173 7.68 8.35 -4.83
CA LYS A 173 8.05 6.98 -5.18
C LYS A 173 7.03 6.40 -6.16
N GLY A 174 7.53 5.81 -7.25
CA GLY A 174 6.72 5.11 -8.23
C GLY A 174 7.35 3.80 -8.65
N VAL A 175 6.56 2.94 -9.27
CA VAL A 175 6.96 1.66 -9.85
C VAL A 175 6.66 1.69 -11.33
N TYR A 176 7.65 1.44 -12.16
CA TYR A 176 7.43 1.30 -13.59
C TYR A 176 6.75 -0.02 -13.91
N GLN A 177 5.61 0.03 -14.57
CA GLN A 177 4.84 -1.12 -15.00
C GLN A 177 4.11 -0.82 -16.31
N ASP A 178 4.21 -1.72 -17.30
CA ASP A 178 3.45 -1.67 -18.56
C ASP A 178 3.48 -0.30 -19.29
N ASN A 179 4.68 0.27 -19.40
CA ASN A 179 4.92 1.59 -20.04
C ASN A 179 4.27 2.78 -19.31
N ALA A 180 3.94 2.62 -18.03
CA ALA A 180 3.47 3.67 -17.14
C ALA A 180 4.22 3.62 -15.81
N VAL A 181 4.15 4.69 -15.03
CA VAL A 181 4.62 4.72 -13.65
C VAL A 181 3.42 4.77 -12.72
N ILE A 182 3.34 3.81 -11.82
CA ILE A 182 2.27 3.66 -10.83
C ILE A 182 2.79 4.16 -9.49
N TYR A 183 2.03 5.06 -8.87
CA TYR A 183 2.38 5.70 -7.59
C TYR A 183 1.56 5.19 -6.42
N GLY A 184 0.57 4.30 -6.66
CA GLY A 184 -0.34 3.77 -5.64
C GLY A 184 -1.45 4.73 -5.21
N ILE A 185 -1.66 5.81 -5.96
CA ILE A 185 -2.67 6.84 -5.73
C ILE A 185 -3.66 6.97 -6.89
N GLU A 186 -3.72 5.97 -7.76
CA GLU A 186 -4.54 5.99 -8.97
C GLU A 186 -6.01 5.65 -8.70
N THR A 187 -6.30 4.99 -7.58
CA THR A 187 -7.64 4.49 -7.27
C THR A 187 -8.19 5.18 -6.02
N TYR A 188 -9.40 5.72 -6.14
CA TYR A 188 -10.12 6.42 -5.08
C TYR A 188 -11.45 5.74 -4.82
N TYR A 189 -11.71 5.36 -3.58
CA TYR A 189 -13.02 4.86 -3.19
C TYR A 189 -13.96 6.03 -2.93
N LEU A 190 -15.09 6.05 -3.64
CA LEU A 190 -16.06 7.11 -3.51
C LEU A 190 -17.16 6.73 -2.52
N PRO A 191 -17.49 7.61 -1.56
CA PRO A 191 -18.68 7.44 -0.73
C PRO A 191 -19.91 7.36 -1.60
N GLN A 192 -20.83 6.44 -1.31
CA GLN A 192 -22.01 6.18 -2.12
C GLN A 192 -22.86 7.43 -2.35
N GLU A 193 -22.98 8.27 -1.34
CA GLU A 193 -23.76 9.51 -1.35
C GLU A 193 -23.20 10.58 -2.29
N GLN A 194 -21.89 10.64 -2.46
CA GLN A 194 -21.22 11.67 -3.27
C GLN A 194 -20.93 11.24 -4.70
N ARG A 195 -21.13 9.96 -5.02
CA ARG A 195 -20.72 9.36 -6.30
C ARG A 195 -21.34 10.03 -7.51
N GLN A 196 -22.67 10.19 -7.51
CA GLN A 196 -23.36 10.81 -8.64
C GLN A 196 -22.94 12.26 -8.83
N GLN A 197 -22.75 12.99 -7.73
CA GLN A 197 -22.33 14.37 -7.77
C GLN A 197 -20.93 14.53 -8.33
N ILE A 198 -19.97 13.74 -7.84
CA ILE A 198 -18.58 13.73 -8.32
C ILE A 198 -18.53 13.35 -9.81
N SER A 199 -19.27 12.31 -10.20
CA SER A 199 -19.34 11.87 -11.59
C SER A 199 -19.86 12.99 -12.51
N ASN A 200 -20.95 13.65 -12.15
CA ASN A 200 -21.51 14.74 -12.92
C ASN A 200 -20.57 15.94 -13.02
N ASP A 201 -19.89 16.31 -11.93
CA ASP A 201 -18.94 17.41 -11.92
C ASP A 201 -17.69 17.11 -12.79
N ILE A 202 -17.21 15.87 -12.76
CA ILE A 202 -16.12 15.41 -13.63
C ILE A 202 -16.55 15.46 -15.10
N LEU A 203 -17.72 14.93 -15.44
CA LEU A 203 -18.26 14.96 -16.79
C LEU A 203 -18.37 16.38 -17.34
N GLN A 204 -18.89 17.29 -16.56
CA GLN A 204 -19.00 18.71 -16.93
C GLN A 204 -17.61 19.32 -17.14
N SER A 205 -16.66 19.10 -16.25
CA SER A 205 -15.30 19.66 -16.35
C SER A 205 -14.55 19.17 -17.60
N VAL A 206 -14.72 17.90 -17.97
CA VAL A 206 -14.11 17.31 -19.17
C VAL A 206 -14.74 17.89 -20.45
N GLN A 207 -16.07 18.04 -20.49
CA GLN A 207 -16.75 18.65 -21.64
C GLN A 207 -16.33 20.09 -21.88
N LEU A 208 -16.13 20.87 -20.81
CA LEU A 208 -15.65 22.24 -20.91
C LEU A 208 -14.21 22.31 -21.43
N THR A 209 -13.36 21.39 -21.05
CA THR A 209 -11.98 21.29 -21.55
C THR A 209 -11.95 20.97 -23.03
N ARG A 210 -12.82 20.07 -23.52
CA ARG A 210 -12.94 19.75 -24.95
C ARG A 210 -13.40 20.94 -25.79
N LYS A 211 -14.30 21.79 -25.26
CA LYS A 211 -14.83 22.97 -25.95
C LYS A 211 -13.81 24.11 -26.06
N ASN A 212 -12.86 24.22 -25.10
CA ASN A 212 -11.86 25.27 -25.02
C ASN A 212 -10.46 24.79 -25.48
N ARG A 213 -10.35 24.20 -26.65
CA ARG A 213 -9.12 23.61 -27.21
C ARG A 213 -7.88 24.52 -27.27
N GLY A 214 -8.00 25.82 -27.02
CA GLY A 214 -6.90 26.77 -27.06
C GLY A 214 -6.26 27.14 -25.71
N ARG A 215 -6.86 26.75 -24.57
CA ARG A 215 -6.29 26.96 -23.24
C ARG A 215 -6.10 25.61 -22.57
N GLN A 216 -4.90 25.31 -22.09
CA GLN A 216 -4.63 24.15 -21.23
C GLN A 216 -5.34 24.34 -19.88
N ILE A 217 -6.64 24.08 -19.85
CA ILE A 217 -7.43 24.12 -18.62
C ILE A 217 -7.23 22.75 -17.98
N GLN A 218 -6.68 22.74 -16.78
CA GLN A 218 -6.53 21.53 -15.96
C GLN A 218 -7.89 21.24 -15.29
N PRO A 219 -8.63 20.22 -15.73
CA PRO A 219 -10.00 20.02 -15.26
C PRO A 219 -10.04 19.48 -13.84
N ILE A 220 -9.06 18.65 -13.48
CA ILE A 220 -9.02 17.93 -12.22
C ILE A 220 -7.61 17.96 -11.67
N THR A 221 -7.47 18.29 -10.40
CA THR A 221 -6.23 18.17 -9.64
C THR A 221 -6.49 17.41 -8.35
N VAL A 222 -5.47 16.69 -7.88
CA VAL A 222 -5.53 15.90 -6.67
C VAL A 222 -4.51 16.42 -5.69
N ARG A 223 -4.93 16.62 -4.45
CA ARG A 223 -4.03 16.86 -3.35
C ARG A 223 -3.66 15.51 -2.76
N VAL A 224 -2.37 15.25 -2.68
CA VAL A 224 -1.80 14.08 -2.04
C VAL A 224 -0.85 14.52 -0.94
N LYS A 225 -0.70 13.72 0.09
CA LYS A 225 0.39 13.89 1.07
C LYS A 225 1.50 12.92 0.74
N VAL A 226 2.72 13.41 0.70
CA VAL A 226 3.93 12.63 0.39
C VAL A 226 4.85 12.65 1.60
N ASP A 227 5.17 11.47 2.12
CA ASP A 227 6.07 11.31 3.26
C ASP A 227 7.56 11.44 2.86
N PRO A 228 8.49 11.51 3.83
CA PRO A 228 9.92 11.61 3.53
C PRO A 228 10.48 10.40 2.76
N GLN A 229 9.81 9.24 2.78
CA GLN A 229 10.19 8.05 2.04
C GLN A 229 9.66 8.05 0.60
N GLY A 230 8.82 9.02 0.25
CA GLY A 230 8.22 9.15 -1.07
C GLY A 230 6.88 8.44 -1.25
N ASN A 231 6.33 7.81 -0.22
CA ASN A 231 5.00 7.22 -0.31
C ASN A 231 3.94 8.31 -0.29
N ALA A 232 2.86 8.11 -1.03
CA ALA A 232 1.81 9.10 -1.17
C ALA A 232 0.45 8.57 -0.75
N VAL A 233 -0.36 9.44 -0.17
CA VAL A 233 -1.75 9.16 0.19
C VAL A 233 -2.65 10.28 -0.35
N PRO A 234 -3.74 9.94 -1.06
CA PRO A 234 -4.69 10.92 -1.55
C PRO A 234 -5.45 11.57 -0.38
N VAL A 235 -5.69 12.88 -0.48
CA VAL A 235 -6.38 13.66 0.55
C VAL A 235 -7.64 14.30 0.00
N SER A 236 -7.57 14.91 -1.17
CA SER A 236 -8.73 15.57 -1.76
C SER A 236 -8.61 15.74 -3.26
N LEU A 237 -9.76 15.78 -3.90
CA LEU A 237 -9.94 15.98 -5.33
C LEU A 237 -10.55 17.36 -5.58
N TRP A 238 -9.93 18.13 -6.46
CA TRP A 238 -10.44 19.41 -6.93
C TRP A 238 -10.97 19.25 -8.34
N VAL A 239 -12.24 19.58 -8.53
CA VAL A 239 -12.88 19.59 -9.86
C VAL A 239 -13.22 21.01 -10.23
N ARG A 240 -12.73 21.47 -11.39
CA ARG A 240 -13.04 22.80 -11.90
C ARG A 240 -14.41 22.80 -12.55
N ASN A 241 -15.34 23.57 -12.03
CA ASN A 241 -16.67 23.75 -12.60
C ASN A 241 -16.70 25.06 -13.40
N GLY A 242 -16.73 24.96 -14.75
CA GLY A 242 -16.36 26.00 -15.70
C GLY A 242 -17.41 27.06 -16.03
N LYS A 243 -18.46 27.29 -15.27
CA LYS A 243 -19.51 28.21 -15.70
C LYS A 243 -19.56 29.56 -14.98
N THR A 244 -19.03 29.71 -13.79
CA THR A 244 -18.99 31.02 -13.11
C THR A 244 -18.11 30.91 -11.88
N PHE A 245 -17.20 31.86 -11.66
CA PHE A 245 -16.48 32.00 -10.41
C PHE A 245 -17.42 31.95 -9.22
N PRO A 246 -17.14 31.29 -8.13
CA PRO A 246 -16.07 30.37 -7.76
C PRO A 246 -16.64 29.05 -7.19
N MET A 247 -16.89 28.05 -8.02
CA MET A 247 -17.32 26.74 -7.51
C MET A 247 -16.35 25.63 -7.91
N ASP A 248 -15.08 25.84 -7.62
CA ASP A 248 -14.14 24.73 -7.57
C ASP A 248 -14.52 23.87 -6.36
N ARG A 249 -15.03 22.67 -6.60
CA ARG A 249 -15.44 21.77 -5.53
C ARG A 249 -14.25 20.94 -5.05
N ASN A 250 -14.13 20.83 -3.76
CA ASN A 250 -13.12 20.04 -3.09
C ASN A 250 -13.78 18.85 -2.39
N TYR A 251 -13.46 17.65 -2.84
CA TYR A 251 -13.92 16.41 -2.24
C TYR A 251 -12.79 15.83 -1.39
N ARG A 252 -13.06 15.53 -0.13
CA ARG A 252 -12.11 14.89 0.79
C ARG A 252 -12.33 13.38 0.81
N PHE A 253 -11.25 12.62 0.95
CA PHE A 253 -11.23 11.17 1.03
C PHE A 253 -10.86 10.69 2.43
#